data_ecdd9444170bbab34068870d340300a8
#
_entry.id   ecdd9444170bbab34068870d340300a8
#
_cell.length_a   1.000
_cell.length_b   1.000
_cell.length_c   1.000
_cell.angle_alpha   90.00
_cell.angle_beta   90.00
_cell.angle_gamma   90.00
#
_symmetry.space_group_name_H-M   'P 1'
#
loop_
_entity.id
_entity.type
_entity.pdbx_description
1 polymer ?
#
loop_
_entity_poly.entity_id
_entity_poly.type
_entity_poly.pdbx_seq_one_letter_code
_entity_poly.pdbx_strand_id
1 'polypeptide(L)'
;MKNYENIERISVQSIPLGSGSDQVILGTPNGDIECIYHSVGEPRGVIWVSGARGGFDGPSSGVYSKVSRELVSKGMNSLRLNYRFPGELDHCITDVLIAIRFLDCLGIDRIALVGHSFGGAVVIMAGIMTTQVKAVVALSSQTLGAQRVNELSPTPLLLVHGDNDRILPSSCSKQIYRWAGEPKELVIYRGSGHLLEECKEELHDLLKNWLVDKLD
;
A
#
# COMPACT_ATOMS: atom_id res chain seq x y z
N MET A 1 -9.46 -13.63 17.76
CA MET A 1 -9.58 -12.18 17.52
C MET A 1 -8.64 -11.49 18.51
N LYS A 2 -7.48 -10.99 18.05
CA LYS A 2 -6.60 -10.16 18.88
C LYS A 2 -7.20 -8.75 18.91
N ASN A 3 -7.30 -8.16 20.11
CA ASN A 3 -7.89 -6.83 20.35
C ASN A 3 -7.11 -5.74 19.62
N TYR A 4 -7.71 -5.15 18.61
CA TYR A 4 -7.23 -3.94 17.92
C TYR A 4 -7.72 -2.65 18.64
N GLU A 5 -8.18 -2.75 19.90
CA GLU A 5 -8.79 -1.68 20.69
C GLU A 5 -7.84 -0.55 21.14
N ASN A 6 -6.52 -0.66 20.85
CA ASN A 6 -5.53 0.34 21.30
C ASN A 6 -5.13 1.38 20.22
N ILE A 7 -5.94 1.58 19.17
CA ILE A 7 -5.69 2.60 18.13
C ILE A 7 -6.07 4.02 18.59
N GLU A 8 -6.67 4.18 19.78
CA GLU A 8 -7.27 5.45 20.23
C GLU A 8 -6.29 6.52 20.72
N ARG A 9 -5.00 6.22 20.87
CA ARG A 9 -3.99 7.20 21.34
C ARG A 9 -2.87 7.36 20.34
N ILE A 10 -3.16 8.04 19.22
CA ILE A 10 -2.15 8.43 18.25
C ILE A 10 -1.81 9.90 18.50
N SER A 11 -0.56 10.22 18.80
CA SER A 11 -0.04 11.58 18.68
C SER A 11 0.46 11.80 17.25
N VAL A 12 0.25 13.01 16.73
CA VAL A 12 0.68 13.35 15.36
C VAL A 12 1.64 14.52 15.42
N GLN A 13 2.83 14.35 14.82
CA GLN A 13 3.78 15.42 14.58
C GLN A 13 3.96 15.56 13.06
N SER A 14 3.96 16.79 12.56
CA SER A 14 4.18 17.08 11.14
C SER A 14 5.32 18.08 10.99
N ILE A 15 6.27 17.76 10.12
CA ILE A 15 7.46 18.58 9.83
C ILE A 15 7.53 18.77 8.31
N PRO A 16 7.45 20.02 7.81
CA PRO A 16 7.56 20.29 6.38
C PRO A 16 8.92 19.85 5.82
N LEU A 17 8.90 19.04 4.75
CA LEU A 17 10.11 18.60 4.04
C LEU A 17 10.46 19.49 2.84
N GLY A 18 9.62 20.49 2.53
CA GLY A 18 9.66 21.19 1.25
C GLY A 18 9.01 20.35 0.14
N SER A 19 9.04 20.83 -1.09
CA SER A 19 8.48 20.14 -2.27
C SER A 19 7.02 19.64 -2.13
N GLY A 20 6.22 20.26 -1.24
CA GLY A 20 4.80 19.92 -1.05
C GLY A 20 4.54 18.61 -0.31
N SER A 21 5.48 18.17 0.52
CA SER A 21 5.30 17.02 1.41
C SER A 21 5.75 17.33 2.84
N ASP A 22 5.18 16.59 3.79
CA ASP A 22 5.53 16.62 5.20
C ASP A 22 6.06 15.25 5.65
N GLN A 23 7.04 15.25 6.55
CA GLN A 23 7.29 14.10 7.40
C GLN A 23 6.21 14.08 8.49
N VAL A 24 5.47 13.00 8.57
CA VAL A 24 4.46 12.78 9.61
C VAL A 24 4.91 11.64 10.51
N ILE A 25 4.88 11.86 11.79
CA ILE A 25 5.19 10.85 12.81
C ILE A 25 3.90 10.53 13.56
N LEU A 26 3.45 9.28 13.47
CA LEU A 26 2.30 8.76 14.20
C LEU A 26 2.82 8.04 15.46
N GLY A 27 2.82 8.76 16.58
CA GLY A 27 3.30 8.23 17.86
C GLY A 27 2.29 7.25 18.47
N THR A 28 2.76 6.05 18.83
CA THR A 28 1.96 5.00 19.47
C THR A 28 2.63 4.52 20.76
N PRO A 29 1.93 3.83 21.65
CA PRO A 29 2.54 3.24 22.86
C PRO A 29 3.69 2.26 22.56
N ASN A 30 3.75 1.71 21.34
CA ASN A 30 4.72 0.71 20.93
C ASN A 30 5.77 1.26 19.94
N GLY A 31 6.00 2.57 19.93
CA GLY A 31 6.93 3.26 19.04
C GLY A 31 6.24 4.08 17.95
N ASP A 32 7.04 4.78 17.17
CA ASP A 32 6.60 5.74 16.19
C ASP A 32 6.54 5.15 14.79
N ILE A 33 5.48 5.47 14.03
CA ILE A 33 5.37 5.16 12.60
C ILE A 33 5.78 6.42 11.84
N GLU A 34 6.83 6.30 11.05
CA GLU A 34 7.27 7.39 10.20
C GLU A 34 6.56 7.37 8.86
N CYS A 35 6.08 8.51 8.39
CA CYS A 35 5.39 8.66 7.12
C CYS A 35 5.92 9.86 6.33
N ILE A 36 5.79 9.81 5.01
CA ILE A 36 5.91 10.97 4.12
C ILE A 36 4.54 11.23 3.51
N TYR A 37 3.99 12.40 3.79
CA TYR A 37 2.62 12.74 3.43
C TYR A 37 2.56 13.88 2.42
N HIS A 38 1.80 13.68 1.34
CA HIS A 38 1.44 14.71 0.38
C HIS A 38 -0.06 15.01 0.56
N SER A 39 -0.39 16.19 1.05
CA SER A 39 -1.77 16.61 1.32
C SER A 39 -2.32 17.46 0.20
N VAL A 40 -3.58 17.22 -0.18
CA VAL A 40 -4.33 18.01 -1.18
C VAL A 40 -5.71 18.45 -0.70
N GLY A 41 -6.12 18.07 0.52
CA GLY A 41 -7.41 18.47 1.10
C GLY A 41 -8.66 17.79 0.49
N GLU A 42 -8.48 16.75 -0.31
CA GLU A 42 -9.55 15.98 -0.95
C GLU A 42 -9.82 14.66 -0.20
N PRO A 43 -11.03 14.06 -0.30
CA PRO A 43 -11.39 12.87 0.49
C PRO A 43 -10.77 11.56 -0.03
N ARG A 44 -9.85 11.61 -0.97
CA ARG A 44 -9.21 10.45 -1.61
C ARG A 44 -7.74 10.36 -1.24
N GLY A 45 -7.26 9.15 -0.97
CA GLY A 45 -5.86 8.96 -0.60
C GLY A 45 -5.30 7.58 -0.92
N VAL A 46 -3.98 7.50 -1.00
CA VAL A 46 -3.24 6.25 -1.22
C VAL A 46 -2.23 6.05 -0.10
N ILE A 47 -2.23 4.87 0.51
CA ILE A 47 -1.20 4.44 1.45
C ILE A 47 -0.26 3.46 0.73
N TRP A 48 1.05 3.74 0.81
CA TRP A 48 2.10 2.96 0.18
C TRP A 48 2.96 2.29 1.24
N VAL A 49 3.15 0.99 1.10
CA VAL A 49 3.97 0.21 2.02
C VAL A 49 4.99 -0.64 1.27
N SER A 50 6.21 -0.64 1.76
CA SER A 50 7.34 -1.35 1.15
C SER A 50 7.38 -2.83 1.56
N GLY A 51 8.42 -3.54 1.12
CA GLY A 51 8.66 -4.94 1.48
C GLY A 51 9.11 -5.14 2.92
N ALA A 52 9.63 -6.33 3.23
CA ALA A 52 10.01 -6.75 4.58
C ALA A 52 11.16 -5.94 5.22
N ARG A 53 11.83 -5.09 4.48
CA ARG A 53 12.88 -4.19 4.99
C ARG A 53 12.40 -2.79 5.34
N GLY A 54 11.10 -2.50 5.10
CA GLY A 54 10.55 -1.15 5.27
C GLY A 54 11.02 -0.17 4.19
N GLY A 55 10.99 1.12 4.51
CA GLY A 55 11.36 2.22 3.62
C GLY A 55 10.16 2.88 2.93
N PHE A 56 10.40 3.96 2.18
CA PHE A 56 9.34 4.82 1.64
C PHE A 56 9.14 4.71 0.13
N ASP A 57 10.14 4.21 -0.62
CA ASP A 57 10.20 4.46 -2.06
C ASP A 57 9.61 3.35 -2.92
N GLY A 58 9.43 2.14 -2.35
CA GLY A 58 8.89 1.00 -3.09
C GLY A 58 9.84 0.45 -4.16
N PRO A 59 9.34 -0.41 -5.07
CA PRO A 59 10.14 -0.97 -6.15
C PRO A 59 10.35 0.04 -7.29
N SER A 60 10.95 -0.39 -8.37
CA SER A 60 11.06 0.34 -9.64
C SER A 60 11.70 1.71 -9.50
N SER A 61 12.89 1.74 -8.87
CA SER A 61 13.65 2.97 -8.64
C SER A 61 12.80 4.09 -7.98
N GLY A 62 11.98 3.70 -7.00
CA GLY A 62 11.20 4.64 -6.21
C GLY A 62 9.85 5.04 -6.85
N VAL A 63 9.14 4.09 -7.43
CA VAL A 63 7.83 4.34 -8.07
C VAL A 63 6.82 4.99 -7.11
N TYR A 64 6.85 4.67 -5.81
CA TYR A 64 5.94 5.27 -4.84
C TYR A 64 6.14 6.78 -4.73
N SER A 65 7.39 7.23 -4.63
CA SER A 65 7.72 8.65 -4.56
C SER A 65 7.32 9.41 -5.84
N LYS A 66 7.48 8.79 -7.00
CA LYS A 66 7.14 9.40 -8.29
C LYS A 66 5.63 9.54 -8.47
N VAL A 67 4.90 8.42 -8.29
CA VAL A 67 3.43 8.40 -8.43
C VAL A 67 2.77 9.27 -7.36
N SER A 68 3.23 9.26 -6.10
CA SER A 68 2.71 10.12 -5.03
C SER A 68 2.68 11.59 -5.42
N ARG A 69 3.76 12.10 -6.03
CA ARG A 69 3.84 13.50 -6.48
C ARG A 69 2.87 13.82 -7.61
N GLU A 70 2.69 12.89 -8.54
CA GLU A 70 1.75 13.09 -9.65
C GLU A 70 0.30 13.02 -9.24
N LEU A 71 -0.04 12.16 -8.27
CA LEU A 71 -1.39 12.04 -7.73
C LEU A 71 -1.89 13.32 -7.06
N VAL A 72 -1.00 14.19 -6.56
CA VAL A 72 -1.34 15.54 -6.06
C VAL A 72 -2.13 16.31 -7.11
N SER A 73 -1.69 16.32 -8.37
CA SER A 73 -2.39 17.00 -9.47
C SER A 73 -3.73 16.35 -9.85
N LYS A 74 -4.00 15.16 -9.34
CA LYS A 74 -5.26 14.42 -9.50
C LYS A 74 -6.19 14.54 -8.29
N GLY A 75 -5.86 15.40 -7.33
CA GLY A 75 -6.65 15.57 -6.11
C GLY A 75 -6.58 14.35 -5.18
N MET A 76 -5.45 13.66 -5.10
CA MET A 76 -5.27 12.50 -4.24
C MET A 76 -4.17 12.75 -3.22
N ASN A 77 -4.50 12.56 -1.96
CA ASN A 77 -3.51 12.51 -0.87
C ASN A 77 -2.64 11.25 -1.01
N SER A 78 -1.44 11.30 -0.48
CA SER A 78 -0.51 10.18 -0.59
C SER A 78 0.32 10.04 0.67
N LEU A 79 0.24 8.88 1.33
CA LEU A 79 0.96 8.58 2.56
C LEU A 79 1.90 7.39 2.32
N ARG A 80 3.20 7.62 2.33
CA ARG A 80 4.23 6.57 2.26
C ARG A 80 4.67 6.23 3.67
N LEU A 81 4.45 4.97 4.07
CA LEU A 81 4.64 4.51 5.45
C LEU A 81 5.91 3.65 5.58
N ASN A 82 6.69 3.91 6.62
CA ASN A 82 7.75 3.03 7.07
C ASN A 82 7.31 2.29 8.34
N TYR A 83 7.45 0.96 8.34
CA TYR A 83 6.99 0.13 9.46
C TYR A 83 7.82 0.33 10.73
N ARG A 84 7.17 0.22 11.89
CA ARG A 84 7.86 0.14 13.19
C ARG A 84 8.69 -1.14 13.34
N PHE A 85 8.12 -2.27 12.87
CA PHE A 85 8.73 -3.61 12.98
C PHE A 85 8.70 -4.29 11.61
N PRO A 86 9.62 -3.90 10.69
CA PRO A 86 9.66 -4.45 9.34
C PRO A 86 9.83 -5.98 9.36
N GLY A 87 9.00 -6.69 8.58
CA GLY A 87 9.01 -8.15 8.49
C GLY A 87 8.07 -8.85 9.47
N GLU A 88 7.51 -8.17 10.46
CA GLU A 88 6.55 -8.72 11.42
C GLU A 88 5.11 -8.46 10.96
N LEU A 89 4.46 -9.45 10.37
CA LEU A 89 3.20 -9.30 9.64
C LEU A 89 2.10 -8.60 10.46
N ASP A 90 1.81 -9.09 11.67
CA ASP A 90 0.74 -8.54 12.52
C ASP A 90 1.00 -7.08 12.92
N HIS A 91 2.27 -6.75 13.18
CA HIS A 91 2.69 -5.37 13.50
C HIS A 91 2.58 -4.46 12.28
N CYS A 92 3.00 -4.93 11.11
CA CYS A 92 2.92 -4.15 9.87
C CYS A 92 1.46 -3.93 9.44
N ILE A 93 0.56 -4.91 9.62
CA ILE A 93 -0.88 -4.74 9.40
C ILE A 93 -1.43 -3.67 10.36
N THR A 94 -1.05 -3.71 11.62
CA THR A 94 -1.46 -2.72 12.63
C THR A 94 -0.99 -1.32 12.23
N ASP A 95 0.24 -1.17 11.73
CA ASP A 95 0.76 0.12 11.26
C ASP A 95 -0.07 0.70 10.12
N VAL A 96 -0.48 -0.15 9.16
CA VAL A 96 -1.36 0.27 8.05
C VAL A 96 -2.74 0.68 8.56
N LEU A 97 -3.32 -0.06 9.51
CA LEU A 97 -4.62 0.30 10.11
C LEU A 97 -4.56 1.63 10.87
N ILE A 98 -3.45 1.90 11.57
CA ILE A 98 -3.20 3.20 12.21
C ILE A 98 -3.11 4.32 11.16
N ALA A 99 -2.41 4.08 10.06
CA ALA A 99 -2.30 5.04 8.95
C ALA A 99 -3.67 5.32 8.29
N ILE A 100 -4.52 4.29 8.11
CA ILE A 100 -5.89 4.44 7.64
C ILE A 100 -6.68 5.32 8.61
N ARG A 101 -6.59 5.06 9.92
CA ARG A 101 -7.28 5.87 10.93
C ARG A 101 -6.79 7.32 10.94
N PHE A 102 -5.50 7.56 10.74
CA PHE A 102 -4.96 8.91 10.60
C PHE A 102 -5.59 9.65 9.42
N LEU A 103 -5.65 9.02 8.23
CA LEU A 103 -6.28 9.62 7.05
C LEU A 103 -7.79 9.86 7.27
N ASP A 104 -8.49 8.94 7.91
CA ASP A 104 -9.91 9.08 8.26
C ASP A 104 -10.17 10.31 9.15
N CYS A 105 -9.31 10.54 10.15
CA CYS A 105 -9.37 11.74 11.01
C CYS A 105 -9.16 13.05 10.23
N LEU A 106 -8.53 13.00 9.06
CA LEU A 106 -8.37 14.13 8.14
C LEU A 106 -9.53 14.25 7.13
N GLY A 107 -10.56 13.40 7.23
CA GLY A 107 -11.70 13.37 6.30
C GLY A 107 -11.42 12.63 4.99
N ILE A 108 -10.36 11.81 4.94
CA ILE A 108 -10.00 10.98 3.78
C ILE A 108 -10.59 9.59 3.98
N ASP A 109 -11.72 9.32 3.36
CA ASP A 109 -12.54 8.11 3.57
C ASP A 109 -12.54 7.14 2.37
N ARG A 110 -11.90 7.54 1.26
CA ARG A 110 -11.72 6.71 0.05
C ARG A 110 -10.23 6.40 -0.11
N ILE A 111 -9.79 5.26 0.42
CA ILE A 111 -8.38 4.91 0.55
C ILE A 111 -8.05 3.73 -0.37
N ALA A 112 -6.97 3.85 -1.16
CA ALA A 112 -6.32 2.72 -1.79
C ALA A 112 -5.06 2.32 -1.01
N LEU A 113 -4.76 1.02 -0.99
CA LEU A 113 -3.54 0.48 -0.42
C LEU A 113 -2.65 -0.09 -1.52
N VAL A 114 -1.37 0.23 -1.50
CA VAL A 114 -0.37 -0.31 -2.42
C VAL A 114 0.77 -0.93 -1.64
N GLY A 115 1.09 -2.20 -1.89
CA GLY A 115 2.15 -2.91 -1.18
C GLY A 115 3.04 -3.75 -2.11
N HIS A 116 4.35 -3.80 -1.80
CA HIS A 116 5.33 -4.57 -2.57
C HIS A 116 5.85 -5.75 -1.75
N SER A 117 6.01 -6.92 -2.41
CA SER A 117 6.61 -8.11 -1.80
C SER A 117 5.84 -8.56 -0.54
N PHE A 118 6.48 -8.59 0.62
CA PHE A 118 5.85 -8.76 1.93
C PHE A 118 4.71 -7.75 2.15
N GLY A 119 4.90 -6.48 1.76
CA GLY A 119 3.89 -5.44 1.87
C GLY A 119 2.63 -5.73 1.04
N GLY A 120 2.72 -6.53 -0.03
CA GLY A 120 1.55 -6.99 -0.78
C GLY A 120 0.59 -7.83 0.09
N ALA A 121 1.13 -8.74 0.90
CA ALA A 121 0.33 -9.50 1.87
C ALA A 121 -0.22 -8.61 2.99
N VAL A 122 0.57 -7.64 3.47
CA VAL A 122 0.13 -6.67 4.50
C VAL A 122 -1.08 -5.87 4.03
N VAL A 123 -1.05 -5.31 2.81
CA VAL A 123 -2.16 -4.48 2.29
C VAL A 123 -3.42 -5.29 2.00
N ILE A 124 -3.28 -6.54 1.55
CA ILE A 124 -4.42 -7.46 1.40
C ILE A 124 -5.09 -7.68 2.76
N MET A 125 -4.32 -8.01 3.79
CA MET A 125 -4.88 -8.26 5.12
C MET A 125 -5.46 -6.99 5.76
N ALA A 126 -4.80 -5.85 5.64
CA ALA A 126 -5.33 -4.58 6.14
C ALA A 126 -6.64 -4.21 5.42
N GLY A 127 -6.71 -4.42 4.09
CA GLY A 127 -7.91 -4.16 3.30
C GLY A 127 -9.13 -4.98 3.70
N ILE A 128 -8.93 -6.23 4.14
CA ILE A 128 -10.00 -7.10 4.67
C ILE A 128 -10.58 -6.56 5.99
N MET A 129 -9.78 -5.85 6.77
CA MET A 129 -10.13 -5.47 8.15
C MET A 129 -10.89 -4.15 8.26
N THR A 130 -11.12 -3.44 7.15
CA THR A 130 -11.79 -2.14 7.15
C THR A 130 -12.57 -1.88 5.87
N THR A 131 -13.71 -1.18 5.99
CA THR A 131 -14.55 -0.76 4.86
C THR A 131 -14.10 0.53 4.19
N GLN A 132 -13.13 1.25 4.76
CA GLN A 132 -12.58 2.50 4.23
C GLN A 132 -11.67 2.25 3.01
N VAL A 133 -11.12 1.04 2.88
CA VAL A 133 -10.31 0.65 1.73
C VAL A 133 -11.21 0.36 0.53
N LYS A 134 -10.98 1.12 -0.55
CA LYS A 134 -11.74 1.06 -1.80
C LYS A 134 -10.99 0.35 -2.93
N ALA A 135 -9.68 0.15 -2.78
CA ALA A 135 -8.86 -0.53 -3.78
C ALA A 135 -7.57 -1.07 -3.16
N VAL A 136 -7.06 -2.20 -3.64
CA VAL A 136 -5.80 -2.79 -3.17
C VAL A 136 -4.92 -3.16 -4.37
N VAL A 137 -3.64 -2.81 -4.29
CA VAL A 137 -2.61 -3.21 -5.26
C VAL A 137 -1.51 -3.99 -4.55
N ALA A 138 -1.20 -5.19 -5.04
CA ALA A 138 -0.13 -6.02 -4.53
C ALA A 138 0.91 -6.31 -5.63
N LEU A 139 2.12 -5.75 -5.45
CA LEU A 139 3.24 -5.82 -6.38
C LEU A 139 4.21 -6.94 -5.94
N SER A 140 4.53 -7.88 -6.82
CA SER A 140 5.46 -9.01 -6.55
C SER A 140 5.18 -9.68 -5.19
N SER A 141 3.91 -9.89 -4.85
CA SER A 141 3.48 -10.29 -3.50
C SER A 141 3.81 -11.75 -3.19
N GLN A 142 4.12 -12.01 -1.92
CA GLN A 142 4.16 -13.36 -1.35
C GLN A 142 2.76 -13.90 -1.07
N THR A 143 2.62 -15.25 -1.01
CA THR A 143 1.36 -15.90 -0.63
C THR A 143 1.16 -16.00 0.88
N LEU A 144 2.27 -16.06 1.65
CA LEU A 144 2.20 -16.11 3.11
C LEU A 144 1.60 -14.81 3.65
N GLY A 145 0.51 -14.94 4.41
CA GLY A 145 -0.26 -13.80 4.91
C GLY A 145 -1.37 -13.32 3.97
N ALA A 146 -1.47 -13.83 2.73
CA ALA A 146 -2.52 -13.45 1.78
C ALA A 146 -3.62 -14.51 1.58
N GLN A 147 -3.63 -15.58 2.40
CA GLN A 147 -4.54 -16.72 2.20
C GLN A 147 -6.03 -16.38 2.33
N ARG A 148 -6.35 -15.30 3.04
CA ARG A 148 -7.73 -14.84 3.25
C ARG A 148 -8.19 -13.80 2.20
N VAL A 149 -7.48 -13.66 1.08
CA VAL A 149 -7.76 -12.66 0.04
C VAL A 149 -9.17 -12.73 -0.54
N ASN A 150 -9.86 -13.87 -0.46
CA ASN A 150 -11.27 -14.02 -0.86
C ASN A 150 -12.21 -13.09 -0.04
N GLU A 151 -11.84 -12.76 1.18
CA GLU A 151 -12.61 -11.86 2.05
C GLU A 151 -12.46 -10.37 1.68
N LEU A 152 -11.53 -10.04 0.77
CA LEU A 152 -11.36 -8.68 0.27
C LEU A 152 -12.50 -8.24 -0.65
N SER A 153 -13.15 -9.19 -1.33
CA SER A 153 -14.31 -8.91 -2.21
C SER A 153 -15.44 -8.22 -1.43
N PRO A 154 -16.08 -7.18 -1.98
CA PRO A 154 -16.02 -6.69 -3.35
C PRO A 154 -14.97 -5.58 -3.63
N THR A 155 -13.99 -5.38 -2.76
CA THR A 155 -12.93 -4.37 -2.98
C THR A 155 -12.03 -4.79 -4.15
N PRO A 156 -11.84 -3.93 -5.18
CA PRO A 156 -10.98 -4.22 -6.33
C PRO A 156 -9.55 -4.55 -5.93
N LEU A 157 -9.00 -5.62 -6.52
CA LEU A 157 -7.63 -6.07 -6.32
C LEU A 157 -6.86 -6.09 -7.63
N LEU A 158 -5.74 -5.36 -7.68
CA LEU A 158 -4.75 -5.47 -8.75
C LEU A 158 -3.52 -6.22 -8.25
N LEU A 159 -3.15 -7.27 -8.95
CA LEU A 159 -1.93 -8.04 -8.74
C LEU A 159 -0.97 -7.76 -9.89
N VAL A 160 0.27 -7.39 -9.59
CA VAL A 160 1.32 -7.16 -10.58
C VAL A 160 2.55 -7.99 -10.24
N HIS A 161 3.16 -8.68 -11.21
CA HIS A 161 4.36 -9.49 -10.96
C HIS A 161 5.24 -9.57 -12.21
N GLY A 162 6.55 -9.70 -12.01
CA GLY A 162 7.49 -10.02 -13.06
C GLY A 162 7.64 -11.54 -13.25
N ASP A 163 7.70 -12.04 -14.49
CA ASP A 163 7.83 -13.48 -14.73
C ASP A 163 9.26 -14.01 -14.55
N ASN A 164 10.26 -13.10 -14.45
CA ASN A 164 11.66 -13.41 -14.15
C ASN A 164 12.05 -13.11 -12.69
N ASP A 165 11.05 -13.02 -11.79
CA ASP A 165 11.30 -12.82 -10.36
C ASP A 165 11.96 -14.08 -9.76
N ARG A 166 13.21 -13.89 -9.25
CA ARG A 166 14.02 -14.95 -8.65
C ARG A 166 13.95 -14.99 -7.12
N ILE A 167 13.20 -14.05 -6.50
CA ILE A 167 13.01 -13.96 -5.05
C ILE A 167 11.67 -14.60 -4.69
N LEU A 168 10.60 -14.14 -5.34
CA LEU A 168 9.26 -14.71 -5.24
C LEU A 168 8.75 -15.00 -6.64
N PRO A 169 8.50 -16.27 -7.00
CA PRO A 169 8.06 -16.58 -8.35
C PRO A 169 6.67 -16.01 -8.64
N SER A 170 6.40 -15.62 -9.89
CA SER A 170 5.10 -15.08 -10.30
C SER A 170 3.91 -16.01 -10.04
N SER A 171 4.18 -17.29 -9.78
CA SER A 171 3.17 -18.25 -9.30
C SER A 171 2.54 -17.82 -7.97
N CYS A 172 3.21 -17.00 -7.16
CA CYS A 172 2.64 -16.44 -5.93
C CYS A 172 1.44 -15.54 -6.24
N SER A 173 1.60 -14.53 -7.12
CA SER A 173 0.49 -13.66 -7.52
C SER A 173 -0.59 -14.43 -8.30
N LYS A 174 -0.21 -15.39 -9.15
CA LYS A 174 -1.18 -16.28 -9.81
C LYS A 174 -2.00 -17.11 -8.79
N GLN A 175 -1.40 -17.53 -7.69
CA GLN A 175 -2.09 -18.26 -6.63
C GLN A 175 -3.03 -17.32 -5.83
N ILE A 176 -2.58 -16.11 -5.48
CA ILE A 176 -3.42 -15.10 -4.82
C ILE A 176 -4.62 -14.77 -5.72
N TYR A 177 -4.41 -14.60 -7.03
CA TYR A 177 -5.47 -14.35 -8.01
C TYR A 177 -6.52 -15.47 -8.02
N ARG A 178 -6.11 -16.75 -7.93
CA ARG A 178 -7.06 -17.88 -7.88
C ARG A 178 -7.88 -17.88 -6.58
N TRP A 179 -7.30 -17.45 -5.46
CA TRP A 179 -7.98 -17.37 -4.17
C TRP A 179 -8.92 -16.17 -4.06
N ALA A 180 -8.59 -15.05 -4.72
CA ALA A 180 -9.35 -13.81 -4.62
C ALA A 180 -10.75 -13.92 -5.24
N GLY A 181 -11.71 -13.21 -4.62
CA GLY A 181 -13.02 -12.93 -5.22
C GLY A 181 -12.93 -11.79 -6.25
N GLU A 182 -14.04 -11.52 -6.93
CA GLU A 182 -14.15 -10.40 -7.88
C GLU A 182 -14.48 -9.07 -7.14
N PRO A 183 -14.08 -7.91 -7.72
CA PRO A 183 -13.32 -7.72 -8.96
C PRO A 183 -11.81 -7.84 -8.73
N LYS A 184 -11.11 -8.48 -9.67
CA LYS A 184 -9.66 -8.68 -9.58
C LYS A 184 -8.99 -8.62 -10.94
N GLU A 185 -7.75 -8.14 -10.95
CA GLU A 185 -6.91 -8.04 -12.15
C GLU A 185 -5.53 -8.62 -11.88
N LEU A 186 -4.91 -9.22 -12.89
CA LEU A 186 -3.54 -9.75 -12.80
C LEU A 186 -2.74 -9.30 -14.03
N VAL A 187 -1.64 -8.61 -13.78
CA VAL A 187 -0.67 -8.18 -14.79
C VAL A 187 0.66 -8.90 -14.56
N ILE A 188 1.17 -9.59 -15.57
CA ILE A 188 2.48 -10.24 -15.54
C ILE A 188 3.39 -9.55 -16.57
N TYR A 189 4.44 -8.88 -16.08
CA TYR A 189 5.44 -8.26 -16.95
C TYR A 189 6.52 -9.25 -17.34
N ARG A 190 6.66 -9.45 -18.66
CA ARG A 190 7.63 -10.38 -19.21
C ARG A 190 9.07 -9.87 -19.03
N GLY A 191 9.96 -10.75 -18.56
CA GLY A 191 11.37 -10.45 -18.32
C GLY A 191 11.64 -9.63 -17.06
N SER A 192 10.62 -9.18 -16.37
CA SER A 192 10.76 -8.34 -15.18
C SER A 192 11.08 -9.15 -13.94
N GLY A 193 12.00 -8.64 -13.10
CA GLY A 193 12.40 -9.24 -11.83
C GLY A 193 11.53 -8.78 -10.66
N HIS A 194 11.99 -9.09 -9.43
CA HIS A 194 11.27 -8.80 -8.18
C HIS A 194 10.98 -7.32 -7.95
N LEU A 195 11.92 -6.46 -8.33
CA LEU A 195 11.78 -5.00 -8.18
C LEU A 195 11.08 -4.32 -9.35
N LEU A 196 10.65 -5.06 -10.39
CA LEU A 196 9.91 -4.52 -11.54
C LEU A 196 10.66 -3.37 -12.26
N GLU A 197 12.00 -3.39 -12.26
CA GLU A 197 12.82 -2.33 -12.86
C GLU A 197 12.72 -2.30 -14.40
N GLU A 198 12.55 -3.48 -15.00
CA GLU A 198 12.52 -3.64 -16.45
C GLU A 198 11.21 -3.13 -17.09
N CYS A 199 10.18 -2.92 -16.25
CA CYS A 199 8.87 -2.40 -16.69
C CYS A 199 8.48 -1.12 -15.91
N LYS A 200 9.47 -0.32 -15.51
CA LYS A 200 9.25 0.83 -14.61
C LYS A 200 8.29 1.88 -15.16
N GLU A 201 8.32 2.16 -16.44
CA GLU A 201 7.45 3.17 -17.05
C GLU A 201 6.01 2.64 -17.16
N GLU A 202 5.85 1.39 -17.61
CA GLU A 202 4.54 0.72 -17.71
C GLU A 202 3.91 0.53 -16.34
N LEU A 203 4.71 0.17 -15.33
CA LEU A 203 4.23 0.06 -13.94
C LEU A 203 3.78 1.41 -13.38
N HIS A 204 4.57 2.45 -13.63
CA HIS A 204 4.23 3.80 -13.20
C HIS A 204 2.89 4.25 -13.78
N ASP A 205 2.68 4.10 -15.11
CA ASP A 205 1.44 4.49 -15.76
C ASP A 205 0.26 3.62 -15.34
N LEU A 206 0.47 2.32 -15.18
CA LEU A 206 -0.55 1.40 -14.67
C LEU A 206 -1.03 1.84 -13.29
N LEU A 207 -0.11 2.05 -12.34
CA LEU A 207 -0.46 2.44 -10.98
C LEU A 207 -1.23 3.76 -10.93
N LYS A 208 -0.71 4.79 -11.61
CA LYS A 208 -1.35 6.11 -11.67
C LYS A 208 -2.78 6.01 -12.21
N ASN A 209 -2.94 5.40 -13.38
CA ASN A 209 -4.24 5.35 -14.05
C ASN A 209 -5.25 4.47 -13.31
N TRP A 210 -4.82 3.30 -12.82
CA TRP A 210 -5.68 2.38 -12.08
C TRP A 210 -6.15 2.98 -10.75
N LEU A 211 -5.26 3.65 -10.00
CA LEU A 211 -5.62 4.31 -8.74
C LEU A 211 -6.61 5.47 -8.95
N VAL A 212 -6.41 6.26 -10.01
CA VAL A 212 -7.37 7.32 -10.37
C VAL A 212 -8.74 6.71 -10.70
N ASP A 213 -8.79 5.68 -11.56
CA ASP A 213 -10.04 5.01 -11.95
C ASP A 213 -10.81 4.41 -10.74
N LYS A 214 -10.10 3.83 -9.78
CA LYS A 214 -10.75 3.15 -8.64
C LYS A 214 -11.13 4.09 -7.49
N LEU A 215 -10.55 5.29 -7.43
CA LEU A 215 -10.88 6.28 -6.39
C LEU A 215 -11.75 7.45 -6.90
N ASP A 216 -12.03 7.57 -8.19
CA ASP A 216 -13.01 8.49 -8.74
C ASP A 216 -14.43 7.97 -8.49
#